data_abc0ab0df5dd0875e80b72d646a6024b
#
_entry.id   abc0ab0df5dd0875e80b72d646a6024b
#
_cell.length_a   1.000
_cell.length_b   1.000
_cell.length_c   1.000
_cell.angle_alpha   90.00
_cell.angle_beta   90.00
_cell.angle_gamma   90.00
#
_symmetry.space_group_name_H-M   'P 1'
#
loop_
_entity.id
_entity.type
_entity.pdbx_description
1 polymer ?
#
loop_
_entity_poly.entity_id
_entity_poly.type
_entity_poly.pdbx_seq_one_letter_code
_entity_poly.pdbx_strand_id
1 'polypeptide(L)'
;MVKKFFITAFVLLSGLAVSAQTLEKMNWFNEPSQWNITNNKLTMSVTPKSDYWRISHYGFTVDDAPFYYAEYGGEFEAKVKVSGDYKARFDQAGMMIRIDHENYIKAGIEYVDGKFNLSTVVTHHTSDWSVITLNKPVDFIWIKAVRRKDAIEIFYSFDDKEYTMMRNAWMEANRPVKVGMMGASPDGNGFNVTFSDFSVKHLPDAVRTEWLEHNK
;
A
#
# COMPACT_ATOMS: atom_id res chain seq x y z
N MET A 1 59.91 -30.44 -12.25
CA MET A 1 59.06 -30.11 -11.09
C MET A 1 58.21 -28.86 -11.44
N VAL A 2 56.94 -29.05 -11.77
CA VAL A 2 56.04 -27.96 -12.14
C VAL A 2 55.18 -27.62 -10.91
N LYS A 3 55.34 -26.43 -10.35
CA LYS A 3 54.53 -25.95 -9.22
C LYS A 3 53.16 -25.45 -9.76
N LYS A 4 52.09 -26.17 -9.37
CA LYS A 4 50.69 -25.68 -9.58
C LYS A 4 50.35 -24.66 -8.53
N PHE A 5 50.08 -23.44 -8.98
CA PHE A 5 49.46 -22.40 -8.16
C PHE A 5 47.93 -22.60 -8.18
N PHE A 6 47.32 -22.84 -7.02
CA PHE A 6 45.87 -22.76 -6.84
C PHE A 6 45.52 -21.33 -6.49
N ILE A 7 44.77 -20.66 -7.37
CA ILE A 7 44.15 -19.36 -7.08
C ILE A 7 42.77 -19.64 -6.48
N THR A 8 42.65 -19.41 -5.18
CA THR A 8 41.34 -19.46 -4.49
C THR A 8 40.61 -18.13 -4.74
N ALA A 9 39.59 -18.13 -5.58
CA ALA A 9 38.73 -16.99 -5.80
C ALA A 9 37.80 -16.84 -4.59
N PHE A 10 37.97 -15.74 -3.84
CA PHE A 10 37.07 -15.34 -2.78
C PHE A 10 35.89 -14.58 -3.42
N VAL A 11 34.72 -15.21 -3.50
CA VAL A 11 33.47 -14.55 -3.93
C VAL A 11 32.95 -13.80 -2.73
N LEU A 12 33.11 -12.48 -2.72
CA LEU A 12 32.44 -11.58 -1.79
C LEU A 12 30.95 -11.50 -2.16
N LEU A 13 30.11 -12.26 -1.47
CA LEU A 13 28.66 -11.98 -1.46
C LEU A 13 28.43 -10.67 -0.70
N SER A 14 28.28 -9.57 -1.42
CA SER A 14 27.73 -8.35 -0.86
C SER A 14 26.23 -8.55 -0.62
N GLY A 15 25.87 -8.95 0.59
CA GLY A 15 24.49 -8.97 1.05
C GLY A 15 23.97 -7.52 1.03
N LEU A 16 23.03 -7.20 0.15
CA LEU A 16 22.25 -5.98 0.21
C LEU A 16 21.46 -6.00 1.52
N ALA A 17 21.91 -5.24 2.50
CA ALA A 17 21.16 -5.01 3.73
C ALA A 17 19.85 -4.29 3.35
N VAL A 18 18.74 -5.01 3.35
CA VAL A 18 17.42 -4.41 3.30
C VAL A 18 17.24 -3.69 4.63
N SER A 19 17.42 -2.36 4.63
CA SER A 19 17.09 -1.53 5.77
C SER A 19 15.58 -1.59 5.95
N ALA A 20 15.13 -2.30 6.99
CA ALA A 20 13.73 -2.27 7.38
C ALA A 20 13.35 -0.81 7.69
N GLN A 21 12.32 -0.30 7.02
CA GLN A 21 11.77 1.02 7.30
C GLN A 21 11.33 1.05 8.76
N THR A 22 11.92 1.92 9.57
CA THR A 22 11.43 2.15 10.93
C THR A 22 10.21 3.05 10.86
N LEU A 23 9.06 2.56 11.32
CA LEU A 23 7.81 3.33 11.35
C LEU A 23 7.96 4.66 12.10
N GLU A 24 8.83 4.73 13.10
CA GLU A 24 9.08 5.93 13.92
C GLU A 24 9.53 7.19 13.13
N LYS A 25 9.91 7.05 11.87
CA LYS A 25 10.36 8.14 11.00
C LYS A 25 9.34 8.56 9.94
N MET A 26 8.12 8.07 10.05
CA MET A 26 7.03 8.43 9.14
C MET A 26 6.22 9.62 9.68
N ASN A 27 5.35 10.18 8.87
CA ASN A 27 4.56 11.38 9.17
C ASN A 27 3.07 11.08 9.11
N TRP A 28 2.28 11.83 9.87
CA TRP A 28 0.83 11.83 9.76
C TRP A 28 0.32 12.88 8.77
N PHE A 29 -0.66 12.48 7.99
CA PHE A 29 -1.65 13.33 7.39
C PHE A 29 -3.00 12.98 8.05
N ASN A 30 -3.67 13.96 8.66
CA ASN A 30 -4.85 13.74 9.50
C ASN A 30 -4.60 12.75 10.66
N GLU A 31 -3.70 13.12 11.58
CA GLU A 31 -3.34 12.26 12.72
C GLU A 31 -4.57 11.87 13.55
N PRO A 32 -4.81 10.57 13.80
CA PRO A 32 -5.93 10.13 14.64
C PRO A 32 -5.68 10.44 16.12
N SER A 33 -6.75 10.56 16.90
CA SER A 33 -6.64 10.89 18.33
C SER A 33 -5.96 9.83 19.18
N GLN A 34 -5.93 8.58 18.72
CA GLN A 34 -5.33 7.45 19.41
C GLN A 34 -4.56 6.57 18.43
N TRP A 35 -3.29 6.42 18.67
CA TRP A 35 -2.40 5.52 17.94
C TRP A 35 -1.19 5.14 18.76
N ASN A 36 -0.55 4.04 18.39
CA ASN A 36 0.68 3.56 19.02
C ASN A 36 1.54 2.78 18.03
N ILE A 37 2.86 2.89 18.18
CA ILE A 37 3.83 2.05 17.49
C ILE A 37 4.57 1.20 18.53
N THR A 38 4.45 -0.11 18.40
CA THR A 38 5.14 -1.06 19.27
C THR A 38 5.62 -2.25 18.43
N ASN A 39 6.90 -2.61 18.56
CA ASN A 39 7.52 -3.70 17.83
C ASN A 39 7.29 -3.60 16.30
N ASN A 40 7.49 -2.40 15.74
CA ASN A 40 7.28 -2.08 14.33
C ASN A 40 5.86 -2.40 13.81
N LYS A 41 4.84 -2.32 14.68
CA LYS A 41 3.42 -2.38 14.36
C LYS A 41 2.76 -1.07 14.71
N LEU A 42 2.02 -0.50 13.77
CA LEU A 42 1.15 0.65 14.01
C LEU A 42 -0.25 0.14 14.33
N THR A 43 -0.77 0.55 15.48
CA THR A 43 -2.19 0.39 15.82
C THR A 43 -2.80 1.78 15.94
N MET A 44 -3.96 2.01 15.31
CA MET A 44 -4.68 3.28 15.43
C MET A 44 -6.19 3.05 15.56
N SER A 45 -6.86 3.99 16.24
CA SER A 45 -8.31 4.13 16.20
C SER A 45 -8.66 5.04 15.02
N VAL A 46 -9.31 4.51 14.01
CA VAL A 46 -9.69 5.25 12.80
C VAL A 46 -10.68 6.37 13.17
N THR A 47 -10.45 7.56 12.65
CA THR A 47 -11.29 8.74 12.91
C THR A 47 -12.72 8.49 12.42
N PRO A 48 -13.75 8.70 13.29
CA PRO A 48 -15.15 8.62 12.88
C PRO A 48 -15.51 9.58 11.76
N LYS A 49 -16.40 9.17 10.86
CA LYS A 49 -16.96 10.01 9.77
C LYS A 49 -15.91 10.56 8.81
N SER A 50 -14.78 9.90 8.68
CA SER A 50 -13.65 10.29 7.82
C SER A 50 -13.56 9.44 6.54
N ASP A 51 -13.09 10.03 5.45
CA ASP A 51 -12.91 9.33 4.17
C ASP A 51 -11.82 9.97 3.30
N TYR A 52 -11.56 9.30 2.17
CA TYR A 52 -10.88 9.78 0.98
C TYR A 52 -11.77 9.48 -0.23
N TRP A 53 -12.50 10.48 -0.70
CA TRP A 53 -13.40 10.36 -1.84
C TRP A 53 -13.52 11.67 -2.61
N ARG A 54 -13.69 11.58 -3.93
CA ARG A 54 -13.89 12.76 -4.78
C ARG A 54 -15.00 12.51 -5.80
N ILE A 55 -16.05 13.30 -5.70
CA ILE A 55 -17.10 13.59 -6.68
C ILE A 55 -17.93 12.37 -7.11
N SER A 56 -17.33 11.34 -7.71
CA SER A 56 -18.04 10.25 -8.39
C SER A 56 -19.20 9.70 -7.56
N HIS A 57 -20.36 9.50 -8.20
CA HIS A 57 -21.60 9.00 -7.65
C HIS A 57 -22.22 9.88 -6.55
N TYR A 58 -21.47 10.30 -5.53
CA TYR A 58 -22.00 10.98 -4.33
C TYR A 58 -21.95 12.51 -4.41
N GLY A 59 -21.17 13.09 -5.32
CA GLY A 59 -21.08 14.54 -5.53
C GLY A 59 -20.28 15.33 -4.48
N PHE A 60 -19.71 14.68 -3.46
CA PHE A 60 -18.90 15.32 -2.43
C PHE A 60 -17.39 15.06 -2.60
N THR A 61 -16.60 15.85 -1.88
CA THR A 61 -15.16 15.65 -1.74
C THR A 61 -14.80 15.61 -0.25
N VAL A 62 -14.10 14.55 0.18
CA VAL A 62 -13.60 14.36 1.54
C VAL A 62 -12.15 13.91 1.48
N ASP A 63 -11.30 14.43 2.38
CA ASP A 63 -9.86 14.18 2.41
C ASP A 63 -9.35 14.29 3.86
N ASP A 64 -10.01 13.64 4.82
CA ASP A 64 -9.83 13.86 6.25
C ASP A 64 -9.54 12.58 7.07
N ALA A 65 -9.42 11.44 6.43
CA ALA A 65 -9.09 10.19 7.11
C ALA A 65 -7.59 10.09 7.49
N PRO A 66 -7.23 9.32 8.52
CA PRO A 66 -5.84 9.11 8.93
C PRO A 66 -4.99 8.44 7.86
N PHE A 67 -3.77 9.00 7.64
CA PHE A 67 -2.78 8.41 6.75
C PHE A 67 -1.37 8.58 7.32
N TYR A 68 -0.71 7.48 7.63
CA TYR A 68 0.67 7.44 8.14
C TYR A 68 1.63 7.06 7.02
N TYR A 69 2.54 7.94 6.63
CA TYR A 69 3.30 7.82 5.39
C TYR A 69 4.76 8.25 5.48
N ALA A 70 5.55 7.79 4.52
CA ALA A 70 6.82 8.39 4.11
C ALA A 70 6.83 8.68 2.61
N GLU A 71 7.75 9.53 2.16
CA GLU A 71 7.87 9.91 0.75
C GLU A 71 8.90 9.04 0.02
N TYR A 72 8.56 8.61 -1.19
CA TYR A 72 9.39 7.79 -2.05
C TYR A 72 9.39 8.29 -3.48
N GLY A 73 10.58 8.33 -4.09
CA GLY A 73 10.76 8.56 -5.52
C GLY A 73 11.13 7.28 -6.25
N GLY A 74 11.13 7.33 -7.59
CA GLY A 74 11.54 6.23 -8.44
C GLY A 74 10.61 5.02 -8.40
N GLU A 75 11.13 3.87 -8.77
CA GLU A 75 10.40 2.60 -8.76
C GLU A 75 10.59 1.86 -7.43
N PHE A 76 9.53 1.25 -6.94
CA PHE A 76 9.55 0.55 -5.65
C PHE A 76 8.50 -0.56 -5.57
N GLU A 77 8.71 -1.46 -4.62
CA GLU A 77 7.71 -2.36 -4.07
C GLU A 77 7.41 -1.95 -2.63
N ALA A 78 6.16 -1.70 -2.32
CA ALA A 78 5.67 -1.46 -0.97
C ALA A 78 4.76 -2.60 -0.52
N LYS A 79 4.84 -2.97 0.76
CA LYS A 79 4.06 -4.08 1.31
C LYS A 79 3.61 -3.78 2.75
N VAL A 80 2.42 -4.24 3.11
CA VAL A 80 1.88 -4.13 4.47
C VAL A 80 0.89 -5.25 4.75
N LYS A 81 0.87 -5.75 5.98
CA LYS A 81 -0.18 -6.61 6.53
C LYS A 81 -1.17 -5.77 7.31
N VAL A 82 -2.46 -5.95 7.05
CA VAL A 82 -3.56 -5.18 7.63
C VAL A 82 -4.53 -6.11 8.35
N SER A 83 -4.90 -5.76 9.57
CA SER A 83 -5.92 -6.43 10.38
C SER A 83 -6.79 -5.38 11.04
N GLY A 84 -8.11 -5.46 10.93
CA GLY A 84 -9.03 -4.44 11.42
C GLY A 84 -10.31 -5.00 12.00
N ASP A 85 -10.88 -4.27 12.97
CA ASP A 85 -12.13 -4.57 13.67
C ASP A 85 -13.29 -3.81 12.99
N TYR A 86 -13.48 -4.08 11.68
CA TYR A 86 -14.46 -3.40 10.82
C TYR A 86 -15.89 -3.66 11.33
N LYS A 87 -16.72 -2.60 11.44
CA LYS A 87 -18.05 -2.63 12.05
C LYS A 87 -19.13 -1.99 11.22
N ALA A 88 -18.87 -0.81 10.69
CA ALA A 88 -19.83 -0.03 9.95
C ALA A 88 -19.59 -0.13 8.44
N ARG A 89 -20.62 0.20 7.68
CA ARG A 89 -20.52 0.31 6.23
C ARG A 89 -19.41 1.27 5.84
N PHE A 90 -18.60 0.87 4.87
CA PHE A 90 -17.43 1.57 4.35
C PHE A 90 -16.26 1.72 5.34
N ASP A 91 -16.28 1.06 6.52
CA ASP A 91 -15.05 0.92 7.29
C ASP A 91 -13.98 0.27 6.42
N GLN A 92 -12.84 0.94 6.26
CA GLN A 92 -11.80 0.52 5.34
C GLN A 92 -10.41 0.80 5.90
N ALA A 93 -9.47 -0.11 5.60
CA ALA A 93 -8.07 0.09 5.93
C ALA A 93 -7.16 -0.65 4.96
N GLY A 94 -5.99 -0.08 4.72
CA GLY A 94 -5.02 -0.63 3.80
C GLY A 94 -3.83 0.28 3.53
N MET A 95 -3.33 0.19 2.32
CA MET A 95 -2.24 1.02 1.80
C MET A 95 -2.78 2.17 0.96
N MET A 96 -2.12 3.33 1.04
CA MET A 96 -2.34 4.42 0.10
C MET A 96 -1.02 4.87 -0.52
N ILE A 97 -1.07 5.13 -1.82
CA ILE A 97 -0.05 5.83 -2.61
C ILE A 97 -0.67 7.14 -3.07
N ARG A 98 -0.05 8.27 -2.69
CA ARG A 98 -0.66 9.58 -2.87
C ARG A 98 0.35 10.61 -3.37
N ILE A 99 0.03 11.31 -4.44
CA ILE A 99 0.72 12.53 -4.87
C ILE A 99 0.12 13.72 -4.12
N ASP A 100 -1.19 13.93 -4.26
CA ASP A 100 -1.94 15.04 -3.68
C ASP A 100 -3.41 14.66 -3.46
N HIS A 101 -4.28 15.64 -3.16
CA HIS A 101 -5.70 15.43 -2.86
C HIS A 101 -6.52 14.98 -4.09
N GLU A 102 -6.00 15.13 -5.30
CA GLU A 102 -6.66 14.72 -6.55
C GLU A 102 -6.06 13.48 -7.19
N ASN A 103 -4.88 13.03 -6.70
CA ASN A 103 -4.14 11.95 -7.31
C ASN A 103 -3.65 10.98 -6.23
N TYR A 104 -4.42 9.93 -6.00
CA TYR A 104 -4.09 8.86 -5.05
C TYR A 104 -4.72 7.52 -5.44
N ILE A 105 -4.13 6.45 -4.92
CA ILE A 105 -4.66 5.09 -4.98
C ILE A 105 -4.70 4.57 -3.55
N LYS A 106 -5.87 4.13 -3.09
CA LYS A 106 -6.03 3.41 -1.81
C LYS A 106 -6.50 1.98 -2.08
N ALA A 107 -5.95 1.01 -1.36
CA ALA A 107 -6.28 -0.40 -1.52
C ALA A 107 -6.20 -1.15 -0.19
N GLY A 108 -7.15 -2.05 0.05
CA GLY A 108 -7.20 -2.82 1.28
C GLY A 108 -8.50 -3.58 1.46
N ILE A 109 -8.91 -3.77 2.71
CA ILE A 109 -10.23 -4.27 3.06
C ILE A 109 -11.20 -3.11 3.19
N GLU A 110 -12.40 -3.30 2.69
CA GLU A 110 -13.55 -2.42 2.89
C GLU A 110 -14.77 -3.25 3.28
N TYR A 111 -15.42 -2.88 4.37
CA TYR A 111 -16.59 -3.55 4.89
C TYR A 111 -17.86 -2.91 4.32
N VAL A 112 -18.59 -3.64 3.48
CA VAL A 112 -19.81 -3.15 2.82
C VAL A 112 -20.94 -4.16 3.00
N ASP A 113 -22.06 -3.69 3.55
CA ASP A 113 -23.30 -4.45 3.71
C ASP A 113 -23.10 -5.84 4.35
N GLY A 114 -22.29 -5.89 5.42
CA GLY A 114 -22.01 -7.11 6.17
C GLY A 114 -20.96 -8.02 5.54
N LYS A 115 -20.26 -7.57 4.49
CA LYS A 115 -19.28 -8.38 3.77
C LYS A 115 -17.91 -7.69 3.72
N PHE A 116 -16.87 -8.50 3.79
CA PHE A 116 -15.50 -8.06 3.54
C PHE A 116 -15.26 -8.02 2.03
N ASN A 117 -14.72 -6.92 1.56
CA ASN A 117 -14.34 -6.75 0.16
C ASN A 117 -12.86 -6.38 0.06
N LEU A 118 -12.17 -6.94 -0.92
CA LEU A 118 -10.93 -6.36 -1.43
C LEU A 118 -11.31 -5.13 -2.24
N SER A 119 -10.85 -3.97 -1.84
CA SER A 119 -11.22 -2.70 -2.44
C SER A 119 -9.99 -1.98 -2.99
N THR A 120 -10.16 -1.36 -4.15
CA THR A 120 -9.20 -0.38 -4.69
C THR A 120 -9.97 0.83 -5.20
N VAL A 121 -9.56 2.00 -4.73
CA VAL A 121 -10.02 3.29 -5.27
C VAL A 121 -8.85 3.98 -5.95
N VAL A 122 -9.01 4.28 -7.23
CA VAL A 122 -8.09 5.12 -8.00
C VAL A 122 -8.72 6.48 -8.14
N THR A 123 -8.07 7.50 -7.60
CA THR A 123 -8.52 8.89 -7.76
C THR A 123 -7.59 9.63 -8.68
N HIS A 124 -8.15 10.13 -9.77
CA HIS A 124 -7.54 11.05 -10.71
C HIS A 124 -8.60 12.10 -11.07
N HIS A 125 -8.60 13.21 -10.33
CA HIS A 125 -9.67 14.21 -10.22
C HIS A 125 -10.99 13.66 -9.66
N THR A 126 -11.43 12.49 -10.08
CA THR A 126 -12.61 11.77 -9.60
C THR A 126 -12.23 10.39 -9.12
N SER A 127 -12.96 9.85 -8.14
CA SER A 127 -12.70 8.51 -7.58
C SER A 127 -13.35 7.42 -8.45
N ASP A 128 -12.57 6.39 -8.76
CA ASP A 128 -12.98 5.17 -9.47
C ASP A 128 -12.79 3.99 -8.51
N TRP A 129 -13.88 3.34 -8.14
CA TRP A 129 -13.95 2.30 -7.12
C TRP A 129 -14.18 0.92 -7.73
N SER A 130 -13.37 -0.05 -7.30
CA SER A 130 -13.53 -1.47 -7.66
C SER A 130 -13.46 -2.35 -6.42
N VAL A 131 -14.29 -3.40 -6.39
CA VAL A 131 -14.39 -4.32 -5.27
C VAL A 131 -14.47 -5.78 -5.73
N ILE A 132 -13.91 -6.67 -4.91
CA ILE A 132 -14.07 -8.12 -5.01
C ILE A 132 -14.58 -8.60 -3.66
N THR A 133 -15.83 -9.07 -3.61
CA THR A 133 -16.42 -9.59 -2.37
C THR A 133 -15.77 -10.91 -1.98
N LEU A 134 -15.32 -11.00 -0.73
CA LEU A 134 -14.77 -12.23 -0.16
C LEU A 134 -15.90 -13.16 0.30
N ASN A 135 -15.74 -14.46 0.05
CA ASN A 135 -16.72 -15.48 0.42
C ASN A 135 -16.80 -15.71 1.95
N LYS A 136 -15.81 -15.26 2.70
CA LYS A 136 -15.73 -15.37 4.16
C LYS A 136 -14.93 -14.21 4.75
N PRO A 137 -15.16 -13.86 6.03
CA PRO A 137 -14.32 -12.92 6.75
C PRO A 137 -12.85 -13.35 6.75
N VAL A 138 -11.95 -12.37 6.86
CA VAL A 138 -10.52 -12.58 6.98
C VAL A 138 -9.99 -11.84 8.21
N ASP A 139 -9.06 -12.46 8.95
CA ASP A 139 -8.44 -11.85 10.12
C ASP A 139 -7.40 -10.80 9.71
N PHE A 140 -6.81 -10.98 8.55
CA PHE A 140 -5.82 -10.07 7.96
C PHE A 140 -5.73 -10.24 6.45
N ILE A 141 -5.11 -9.25 5.82
CA ILE A 141 -4.75 -9.26 4.40
C ILE A 141 -3.35 -8.65 4.23
N TRP A 142 -2.60 -9.14 3.27
CA TRP A 142 -1.42 -8.50 2.75
C TRP A 142 -1.77 -7.67 1.53
N ILE A 143 -1.34 -6.42 1.51
CA ILE A 143 -1.43 -5.54 0.34
C ILE A 143 -0.02 -5.24 -0.12
N LYS A 144 0.20 -5.38 -1.42
CA LYS A 144 1.46 -5.05 -2.08
C LYS A 144 1.19 -4.10 -3.24
N ALA A 145 1.99 -3.05 -3.34
CA ALA A 145 1.97 -2.11 -4.45
C ALA A 145 3.34 -2.11 -5.13
N VAL A 146 3.36 -2.19 -6.46
CA VAL A 146 4.58 -2.09 -7.26
C VAL A 146 4.48 -0.89 -8.17
N ARG A 147 5.36 0.08 -8.01
CA ARG A 147 5.48 1.23 -8.91
C ARG A 147 6.47 0.92 -10.02
N ARG A 148 6.02 1.04 -11.26
CA ARG A 148 6.82 0.93 -12.47
C ARG A 148 6.52 2.12 -13.39
N LYS A 149 7.45 3.10 -13.48
CA LYS A 149 7.27 4.33 -14.25
C LYS A 149 5.97 5.05 -13.89
N ASP A 150 4.99 5.01 -14.78
CA ASP A 150 3.68 5.63 -14.70
C ASP A 150 2.55 4.65 -14.34
N ALA A 151 2.90 3.47 -13.80
CA ALA A 151 1.93 2.48 -13.37
C ALA A 151 2.14 2.09 -11.89
N ILE A 152 1.02 1.88 -11.21
CA ILE A 152 0.95 1.25 -9.88
C ILE A 152 0.14 -0.03 -10.03
N GLU A 153 0.81 -1.15 -9.81
CA GLU A 153 0.18 -2.47 -9.73
C GLU A 153 -0.14 -2.79 -8.28
N ILE A 154 -1.39 -3.11 -7.98
CA ILE A 154 -1.86 -3.47 -6.65
C ILE A 154 -2.16 -4.96 -6.60
N PHE A 155 -1.63 -5.61 -5.58
CA PHE A 155 -1.82 -7.04 -5.32
C PHE A 155 -2.30 -7.27 -3.89
N TYR A 156 -2.95 -8.41 -3.67
CA TYR A 156 -3.28 -8.92 -2.35
C TYR A 156 -2.75 -10.34 -2.16
N SER A 157 -2.60 -10.73 -0.89
CA SER A 157 -2.26 -12.10 -0.50
C SER A 157 -2.87 -12.44 0.87
N PHE A 158 -3.17 -13.71 1.09
CA PHE A 158 -3.62 -14.23 2.39
C PHE A 158 -2.47 -14.86 3.20
N ASP A 159 -1.29 -15.05 2.62
CA ASP A 159 -0.17 -15.80 3.22
C ASP A 159 1.20 -15.16 3.04
N ASP A 160 1.29 -13.97 2.38
CA ASP A 160 2.54 -13.29 2.01
C ASP A 160 3.43 -14.07 1.00
N LYS A 161 2.89 -15.07 0.34
CA LYS A 161 3.64 -15.88 -0.63
C LYS A 161 3.05 -15.76 -2.02
N GLU A 162 1.78 -16.09 -2.16
CA GLU A 162 1.07 -16.00 -3.43
C GLU A 162 0.29 -14.69 -3.50
N TYR A 163 0.59 -13.89 -4.52
CA TYR A 163 -0.01 -12.59 -4.74
C TYR A 163 -0.86 -12.57 -6.00
N THR A 164 -2.10 -12.10 -5.86
CA THR A 164 -3.04 -11.91 -6.97
C THR A 164 -3.20 -10.42 -7.25
N MET A 165 -3.12 -10.03 -8.53
CA MET A 165 -3.33 -8.64 -8.94
C MET A 165 -4.80 -8.25 -8.75
N MET A 166 -5.02 -7.09 -8.11
CA MET A 166 -6.33 -6.44 -7.97
C MET A 166 -6.54 -5.34 -9.01
N ARG A 167 -5.51 -4.56 -9.27
CA ARG A 167 -5.58 -3.38 -10.13
C ARG A 167 -4.22 -3.08 -10.74
N ASN A 168 -4.22 -2.61 -11.98
CA ASN A 168 -3.15 -1.83 -12.57
C ASN A 168 -3.73 -0.43 -12.88
N ALA A 169 -3.11 0.62 -12.34
CA ALA A 169 -3.59 1.97 -12.47
C ALA A 169 -2.47 2.91 -12.90
N TRP A 170 -2.82 3.92 -13.69
CA TRP A 170 -1.89 4.99 -14.04
C TRP A 170 -1.67 5.93 -12.84
N MET A 171 -0.44 6.38 -12.69
CA MET A 171 -0.04 7.47 -11.79
C MET A 171 1.14 8.22 -12.41
N GLU A 172 1.13 9.54 -12.35
CA GLU A 172 2.17 10.38 -12.94
C GLU A 172 3.58 9.91 -12.57
N ALA A 173 4.41 9.70 -13.60
CA ALA A 173 5.81 9.32 -13.43
C ALA A 173 6.66 10.48 -12.87
N ASN A 174 7.85 10.15 -12.37
CA ASN A 174 8.91 11.11 -11.97
C ASN A 174 8.52 12.09 -10.85
N ARG A 175 7.38 11.87 -10.17
CA ARG A 175 7.04 12.63 -8.95
C ARG A 175 7.24 11.76 -7.72
N PRO A 176 7.77 12.30 -6.62
CA PRO A 176 7.71 11.64 -5.32
C PRO A 176 6.26 11.39 -4.93
N VAL A 177 6.02 10.28 -4.26
CA VAL A 177 4.71 9.90 -3.74
C VAL A 177 4.79 9.59 -2.26
N LYS A 178 3.73 9.90 -1.53
CA LYS A 178 3.53 9.46 -0.16
C LYS A 178 3.04 8.01 -0.21
N VAL A 179 3.70 7.11 0.48
CA VAL A 179 3.34 5.69 0.57
C VAL A 179 3.18 5.32 2.04
N GLY A 180 2.07 4.70 2.39
CA GLY A 180 1.85 4.35 3.79
C GLY A 180 0.51 3.68 4.07
N MET A 181 0.10 3.75 5.32
CA MET A 181 -1.03 3.04 5.92
C MET A 181 -2.17 4.01 6.18
N MET A 182 -3.36 3.66 5.74
CA MET A 182 -4.56 4.48 5.90
C MET A 182 -5.73 3.69 6.47
N GLY A 183 -6.66 4.39 7.13
CA GLY A 183 -7.96 3.86 7.51
C GLY A 183 -9.01 4.94 7.42
N ALA A 184 -10.25 4.56 7.09
CA ALA A 184 -11.38 5.47 7.02
C ALA A 184 -12.67 4.80 7.54
N SER A 185 -13.58 5.60 8.11
CA SER A 185 -14.85 5.13 8.67
C SER A 185 -15.97 6.11 8.31
N PRO A 186 -16.40 6.15 7.02
CA PRO A 186 -17.33 7.16 6.52
C PRO A 186 -18.69 7.16 7.24
N ASP A 187 -19.29 5.99 7.36
CA ASP A 187 -20.61 5.82 8.01
C ASP A 187 -20.49 5.48 9.50
N GLY A 188 -19.29 5.05 9.93
CA GLY A 188 -19.03 4.51 11.27
C GLY A 188 -18.67 5.55 12.32
N ASN A 189 -18.47 5.02 13.54
CA ASN A 189 -17.94 5.76 14.68
C ASN A 189 -16.46 5.42 14.94
N GLY A 190 -15.72 5.03 13.88
CA GLY A 190 -14.36 4.55 13.97
C GLY A 190 -14.26 3.07 14.36
N PHE A 191 -13.08 2.50 14.18
CA PHE A 191 -12.74 1.13 14.52
C PHE A 191 -11.21 1.04 14.75
N ASN A 192 -10.76 -0.07 15.35
CA ASN A 192 -9.33 -0.27 15.53
C ASN A 192 -8.73 -1.04 14.35
N VAL A 193 -7.57 -0.60 13.89
CA VAL A 193 -6.79 -1.27 12.85
C VAL A 193 -5.33 -1.41 13.28
N THR A 194 -4.73 -2.53 12.91
CA THR A 194 -3.31 -2.81 13.12
C THR A 194 -2.63 -3.06 11.78
N PHE A 195 -1.51 -2.39 11.57
CA PHE A 195 -0.63 -2.59 10.43
C PHE A 195 0.69 -3.17 10.92
N SER A 196 1.17 -4.21 10.26
CA SER A 196 2.47 -4.82 10.53
C SER A 196 3.24 -5.07 9.25
N ASP A 197 4.53 -5.32 9.42
CA ASP A 197 5.42 -5.72 8.33
C ASP A 197 5.44 -4.73 7.14
N PHE A 198 5.17 -3.45 7.44
CA PHE A 198 5.29 -2.40 6.43
C PHE A 198 6.73 -2.28 5.95
N SER A 199 6.90 -2.31 4.65
CA SER A 199 8.21 -2.18 4.03
C SER A 199 8.08 -1.51 2.66
N VAL A 200 9.13 -0.75 2.29
CA VAL A 200 9.29 -0.21 0.94
C VAL A 200 10.70 -0.56 0.46
N LYS A 201 10.77 -1.23 -0.68
CA LYS A 201 12.01 -1.64 -1.32
C LYS A 201 12.14 -0.92 -2.66
N HIS A 202 13.24 -0.20 -2.86
CA HIS A 202 13.56 0.36 -4.18
C HIS A 202 13.83 -0.74 -5.20
N LEU A 203 13.33 -0.55 -6.39
CA LEU A 203 13.53 -1.44 -7.52
C LEU A 203 14.42 -0.75 -8.56
N PRO A 204 15.20 -1.51 -9.34
CA PRO A 204 15.89 -0.96 -10.51
C PRO A 204 14.87 -0.37 -11.50
N ASP A 205 15.25 0.72 -12.16
CA ASP A 205 14.41 1.34 -13.18
C ASP A 205 14.08 0.36 -14.31
N ALA A 206 12.80 0.24 -14.63
CA ALA A 206 12.35 -0.63 -15.70
C ALA A 206 12.75 -0.06 -17.08
N VAL A 207 13.38 -0.88 -17.91
CA VAL A 207 13.71 -0.52 -19.28
C VAL A 207 12.53 -0.90 -20.17
N ARG A 208 11.75 0.08 -20.64
CA ARG A 208 10.56 -0.14 -21.51
C ARG A 208 10.89 -0.87 -22.84
N THR A 209 12.10 -0.75 -23.32
CA THR A 209 12.58 -1.43 -24.54
C THR A 209 12.54 -2.94 -24.40
N GLU A 210 12.88 -3.50 -23.24
CA GLU A 210 12.85 -4.95 -23.02
C GLU A 210 11.43 -5.53 -23.19
N TRP A 211 10.42 -4.84 -22.68
CA TRP A 211 9.02 -5.26 -22.84
C TRP A 211 8.55 -5.16 -24.29
N LEU A 212 8.92 -4.11 -25.01
CA LEU A 212 8.56 -3.91 -26.43
C LEU A 212 9.25 -4.93 -27.34
N GLU A 213 10.44 -5.41 -26.99
CA GLU A 213 11.16 -6.42 -27.77
C GLU A 213 10.56 -7.83 -27.60
N HIS A 214 10.00 -8.15 -26.43
CA HIS A 214 9.35 -9.43 -26.17
C HIS A 214 7.92 -9.55 -26.73
N ASN A 215 7.31 -8.44 -27.13
CA ASN A 215 5.91 -8.38 -27.60
C ASN A 215 5.79 -7.91 -29.07
N LYS A 216 6.87 -7.97 -29.81
CA LYS A 216 6.90 -7.86 -31.27
C LYS A 216 6.95 -9.25 -31.88
#